data_fe847e01e2f1d85e0b95befa7bb26f65
#
_entry.id   fe847e01e2f1d85e0b95befa7bb26f65
#
_cell.length_a   1.000
_cell.length_b   1.000
_cell.length_c   1.000
_cell.angle_alpha   90.00
_cell.angle_beta   90.00
_cell.angle_gamma   90.00
#
_symmetry.space_group_name_H-M   'P 1'
#
loop_
_entity.id
_entity.type
_entity.pdbx_description
1 polymer ?
#
loop_
_entity_poly.entity_id
_entity_poly.type
_entity_poly.pdbx_seq_one_letter_code
_entity_poly.pdbx_strand_id
1 'polypeptide(L)'
;MKKKLSLLLCLAMTLFVMTSSTKITTIFVIGDSTAAEKSNFKDNPERGWGMVLQGFFDDKILVDNHAVNGRSSKSFINEGRWQKVLDRLKPGDYVFIQFGHNDEKPKPDRHTDPGSTFDANLRRFVEETRQKGGIPVLFNSVVRRCWYAENLKNDDDEKLRKTVFDGEEKINSDTLIDTHGAYVVAPRCVAQELNVPFVDATKITHDIETSLGIKG
;
A
#
# COMPACT_ATOMS: atom_id res chain seq x y z
N MET A 1 -65.47 5.51 -10.98
CA MET A 1 -64.35 4.59 -11.23
C MET A 1 -63.06 5.32 -11.63
N LYS A 2 -63.09 6.34 -12.50
CA LYS A 2 -61.87 7.06 -12.97
C LYS A 2 -61.10 7.80 -11.87
N LYS A 3 -61.74 8.38 -10.85
CA LYS A 3 -61.05 9.09 -9.73
C LYS A 3 -60.31 8.15 -8.77
N LYS A 4 -60.78 6.91 -8.54
CA LYS A 4 -60.14 5.92 -7.69
C LYS A 4 -58.89 5.32 -8.35
N LEU A 5 -58.92 5.16 -9.70
CA LEU A 5 -57.78 4.68 -10.45
C LEU A 5 -56.63 5.68 -10.51
N SER A 6 -56.95 6.99 -10.59
CA SER A 6 -55.96 8.07 -10.57
C SER A 6 -55.23 8.17 -9.20
N LEU A 7 -55.96 7.93 -8.10
CA LEU A 7 -55.40 7.98 -6.74
C LEU A 7 -54.46 6.78 -6.48
N LEU A 8 -54.79 5.59 -7.01
CA LEU A 8 -53.91 4.39 -6.94
C LEU A 8 -52.63 4.58 -7.76
N LEU A 9 -52.70 5.22 -8.94
CA LEU A 9 -51.55 5.51 -9.77
C LEU A 9 -50.59 6.53 -9.09
N CYS A 10 -51.15 7.57 -8.43
CA CYS A 10 -50.34 8.52 -7.66
C CYS A 10 -49.70 7.86 -6.41
N LEU A 11 -50.38 6.93 -5.74
CA LEU A 11 -49.85 6.22 -4.59
C LEU A 11 -48.74 5.23 -4.98
N ALA A 12 -48.84 4.62 -6.17
CA ALA A 12 -47.76 3.75 -6.71
C ALA A 12 -46.55 4.56 -7.15
N MET A 13 -46.71 5.82 -7.57
CA MET A 13 -45.58 6.70 -7.92
C MET A 13 -44.83 7.26 -6.73
N THR A 14 -45.52 7.43 -5.57
CA THR A 14 -44.84 7.93 -4.35
C THR A 14 -44.10 6.88 -3.56
N LEU A 15 -44.24 5.60 -3.88
CA LEU A 15 -43.47 4.51 -3.22
C LEU A 15 -42.16 4.17 -3.91
N PHE A 16 -41.78 4.87 -4.96
CA PHE A 16 -40.41 4.86 -5.46
C PHE A 16 -39.57 5.81 -4.58
N VAL A 17 -39.58 5.54 -3.28
CA VAL A 17 -38.57 6.07 -2.37
C VAL A 17 -37.26 5.56 -2.89
N MET A 18 -36.50 6.42 -3.54
CA MET A 18 -35.09 6.16 -3.82
C MET A 18 -34.40 5.90 -2.47
N THR A 19 -34.31 4.63 -2.09
CA THR A 19 -33.30 4.23 -1.12
C THR A 19 -31.98 4.48 -1.82
N SER A 20 -31.47 5.70 -1.70
CA SER A 20 -30.09 6.01 -2.00
C SER A 20 -29.26 5.17 -1.02
N SER A 21 -29.01 3.94 -1.37
CA SER A 21 -27.98 3.15 -0.71
C SER A 21 -26.70 3.96 -0.88
N THR A 22 -26.21 4.56 0.19
CA THR A 22 -24.90 5.20 0.19
C THR A 22 -23.90 4.11 -0.17
N LYS A 23 -23.40 4.19 -1.41
CA LYS A 23 -22.43 3.21 -1.91
C LYS A 23 -21.16 3.36 -1.07
N ILE A 24 -20.85 2.35 -0.26
CA ILE A 24 -19.57 2.28 0.44
C ILE A 24 -18.51 1.97 -0.61
N THR A 25 -17.46 2.78 -0.66
CA THR A 25 -16.28 2.56 -1.49
C THR A 25 -15.22 1.88 -0.65
N THR A 26 -14.64 0.80 -1.15
CA THR A 26 -13.56 0.10 -0.45
C THR A 26 -12.19 0.52 -0.98
N ILE A 27 -11.25 0.76 -0.07
CA ILE A 27 -9.82 0.90 -0.37
C ILE A 27 -9.13 -0.38 0.06
N PHE A 28 -8.76 -1.21 -0.91
CA PHE A 28 -7.92 -2.37 -0.68
C PHE A 28 -6.46 -1.92 -0.58
N VAL A 29 -5.78 -2.26 0.51
CA VAL A 29 -4.35 -2.00 0.66
C VAL A 29 -3.59 -3.30 0.43
N ILE A 30 -2.74 -3.36 -0.57
CA ILE A 30 -1.84 -4.48 -0.81
C ILE A 30 -0.39 -4.05 -0.65
N GLY A 31 0.41 -4.88 0.02
CA GLY A 31 1.79 -4.51 0.34
C GLY A 31 2.46 -5.46 1.31
N ASP A 32 3.55 -4.98 1.85
CA ASP A 32 4.42 -5.70 2.77
C ASP A 32 4.22 -5.29 4.25
N SER A 33 5.26 -5.53 5.07
CA SER A 33 5.24 -5.25 6.51
C SER A 33 5.05 -3.78 6.86
N THR A 34 5.38 -2.86 5.97
CA THR A 34 5.28 -1.41 6.23
C THR A 34 3.83 -0.92 6.22
N ALA A 35 2.94 -1.64 5.53
CA ALA A 35 1.51 -1.37 5.50
C ALA A 35 0.67 -2.37 6.33
N ALA A 36 1.22 -3.55 6.65
CA ALA A 36 0.49 -4.68 7.25
C ALA A 36 -0.01 -4.41 8.67
N GLU A 37 -1.10 -5.10 9.01
CA GLU A 37 -1.56 -5.22 10.39
C GLU A 37 -0.47 -5.81 11.29
N LYS A 38 -0.36 -5.29 12.50
CA LYS A 38 0.53 -5.80 13.54
C LYS A 38 -0.29 -6.37 14.69
N SER A 39 0.23 -7.42 15.29
CA SER A 39 -0.33 -8.04 16.49
C SER A 39 0.57 -7.76 17.69
N ASN A 40 0.05 -8.05 18.89
CA ASN A 40 0.79 -7.93 20.15
C ASN A 40 1.27 -6.51 20.45
N PHE A 41 0.35 -5.56 20.47
CA PHE A 41 0.63 -4.11 20.65
C PHE A 41 1.33 -3.76 21.97
N LYS A 42 1.36 -4.67 22.95
CA LYS A 42 2.08 -4.44 24.22
C LYS A 42 3.59 -4.54 24.04
N ASP A 43 4.03 -5.51 23.23
CA ASP A 43 5.44 -5.85 23.09
C ASP A 43 6.01 -5.47 21.70
N ASN A 44 5.12 -5.14 20.76
CA ASN A 44 5.51 -4.72 19.42
C ASN A 44 5.09 -3.27 19.16
N PRO A 45 6.04 -2.32 19.14
CA PRO A 45 5.77 -0.91 18.85
C PRO A 45 5.51 -0.64 17.36
N GLU A 46 5.83 -1.60 16.47
CA GLU A 46 5.64 -1.40 15.03
C GLU A 46 4.17 -1.16 14.68
N ARG A 47 3.95 -0.26 13.74
CA ARG A 47 2.64 -0.01 13.12
C ARG A 47 2.80 0.04 11.62
N GLY A 48 1.96 -0.70 10.89
CA GLY A 48 1.85 -0.52 9.45
C GLY A 48 0.95 0.68 9.13
N TRP A 49 1.31 1.48 8.13
CA TRP A 49 0.50 2.65 7.79
C TRP A 49 -0.94 2.29 7.40
N GLY A 50 -1.16 1.10 6.82
CA GLY A 50 -2.50 0.61 6.49
C GLY A 50 -3.41 0.38 7.70
N MET A 51 -2.83 0.15 8.90
CA MET A 51 -3.61 -0.03 10.15
C MET A 51 -4.34 1.24 10.58
N VAL A 52 -3.74 2.39 10.31
CA VAL A 52 -4.27 3.69 10.77
C VAL A 52 -5.05 4.42 9.69
N LEU A 53 -5.00 3.92 8.47
CA LEU A 53 -5.57 4.58 7.30
C LEU A 53 -7.08 4.80 7.42
N GLN A 54 -7.83 3.88 8.04
CA GLN A 54 -9.28 4.03 8.26
C GLN A 54 -9.62 5.28 9.05
N GLY A 55 -8.76 5.72 9.96
CA GLY A 55 -8.99 6.90 10.79
C GLY A 55 -9.03 8.24 10.03
N PHE A 56 -8.63 8.24 8.76
CA PHE A 56 -8.65 9.42 7.90
C PHE A 56 -9.90 9.53 7.02
N PHE A 57 -10.81 8.55 7.10
CA PHE A 57 -12.00 8.49 6.28
C PHE A 57 -13.27 8.39 7.13
N ASP A 58 -14.40 8.84 6.56
CA ASP A 58 -15.73 8.67 7.13
C ASP A 58 -16.28 7.25 6.86
N ASP A 59 -17.51 7.00 7.28
CA ASP A 59 -18.21 5.72 7.16
C ASP A 59 -18.58 5.32 5.72
N LYS A 60 -18.36 6.20 4.74
CA LYS A 60 -18.55 5.91 3.31
C LYS A 60 -17.37 5.22 2.67
N ILE A 61 -16.22 5.21 3.35
CA ILE A 61 -14.99 4.57 2.90
C ILE A 61 -14.62 3.45 3.87
N LEU A 62 -14.46 2.24 3.35
CA LEU A 62 -13.94 1.09 4.10
C LEU A 62 -12.49 0.82 3.68
N VAL A 63 -11.57 0.79 4.62
CA VAL A 63 -10.20 0.33 4.38
C VAL A 63 -10.10 -1.17 4.67
N ASP A 64 -9.76 -1.94 3.64
CA ASP A 64 -9.56 -3.39 3.71
C ASP A 64 -8.08 -3.71 3.50
N ASN A 65 -7.36 -3.88 4.61
CA ASN A 65 -5.91 -4.05 4.59
C ASN A 65 -5.51 -5.50 4.37
N HIS A 66 -5.02 -5.81 3.18
CA HIS A 66 -4.50 -7.11 2.76
C HIS A 66 -2.97 -7.21 2.78
N ALA A 67 -2.27 -6.14 3.19
CA ALA A 67 -0.81 -6.17 3.29
C ALA A 67 -0.33 -7.21 4.32
N VAL A 68 0.79 -7.87 4.04
CA VAL A 68 1.30 -8.96 4.87
C VAL A 68 2.82 -8.87 5.05
N ASN A 69 3.26 -9.03 6.29
CA ASN A 69 4.68 -9.03 6.65
C ASN A 69 5.51 -9.96 5.74
N GLY A 70 6.62 -9.46 5.23
CA GLY A 70 7.60 -10.24 4.48
C GLY A 70 7.19 -10.61 3.04
N ARG A 71 6.10 -10.04 2.49
CA ARG A 71 5.67 -10.32 1.12
C ARG A 71 6.24 -9.32 0.15
N SER A 72 6.78 -9.84 -0.94
CA SER A 72 7.10 -9.10 -2.16
C SER A 72 5.91 -9.12 -3.11
N SER A 73 5.96 -8.34 -4.18
CA SER A 73 4.97 -8.39 -5.26
C SER A 73 4.80 -9.82 -5.80
N LYS A 74 5.93 -10.53 -6.02
CA LYS A 74 5.98 -11.92 -6.47
C LYS A 74 5.30 -12.89 -5.50
N SER A 75 5.70 -12.87 -4.23
CA SER A 75 5.15 -13.82 -3.25
C SER A 75 3.68 -13.53 -2.97
N PHE A 76 3.26 -12.26 -2.98
CA PHE A 76 1.86 -11.87 -2.83
C PHE A 76 0.97 -12.46 -3.94
N ILE A 77 1.46 -12.47 -5.18
CA ILE A 77 0.80 -13.10 -6.33
C ILE A 77 0.79 -14.63 -6.16
N ASN A 78 1.97 -15.23 -5.93
CA ASN A 78 2.14 -16.68 -5.91
C ASN A 78 1.39 -17.38 -4.78
N GLU A 79 1.19 -16.71 -3.64
CA GLU A 79 0.39 -17.21 -2.52
C GLU A 79 -1.13 -17.05 -2.72
N GLY A 80 -1.57 -16.58 -3.89
CA GLY A 80 -2.99 -16.34 -4.19
C GLY A 80 -3.62 -15.19 -3.39
N ARG A 81 -2.82 -14.34 -2.75
CA ARG A 81 -3.31 -13.19 -1.97
C ARG A 81 -3.93 -12.14 -2.86
N TRP A 82 -3.31 -11.90 -4.01
CA TRP A 82 -3.86 -10.99 -5.01
C TRP A 82 -5.22 -11.43 -5.53
N GLN A 83 -5.38 -12.73 -5.80
CA GLN A 83 -6.67 -13.27 -6.23
C GLN A 83 -7.79 -13.00 -5.22
N LYS A 84 -7.51 -13.11 -3.91
CA LYS A 84 -8.50 -12.81 -2.86
C LYS A 84 -8.98 -11.35 -2.88
N VAL A 85 -8.12 -10.41 -3.26
CA VAL A 85 -8.51 -9.01 -3.47
C VAL A 85 -9.39 -8.87 -4.71
N LEU A 86 -8.96 -9.46 -5.84
CA LEU A 86 -9.72 -9.43 -7.11
C LEU A 86 -11.12 -10.02 -7.01
N ASP A 87 -11.31 -11.04 -6.17
CA ASP A 87 -12.61 -11.69 -5.95
C ASP A 87 -13.59 -10.78 -5.20
N ARG A 88 -13.10 -9.79 -4.47
CA ARG A 88 -13.88 -8.85 -3.67
C ARG A 88 -14.02 -7.46 -4.30
N LEU A 89 -13.11 -7.13 -5.20
CA LEU A 89 -13.03 -5.81 -5.84
C LEU A 89 -14.27 -5.52 -6.69
N LYS A 90 -14.85 -4.35 -6.51
CA LYS A 90 -16.03 -3.86 -7.22
C LYS A 90 -15.69 -2.59 -8.01
N PRO A 91 -16.47 -2.29 -9.06
CA PRO A 91 -16.28 -1.04 -9.80
C PRO A 91 -16.37 0.21 -8.90
N GLY A 92 -15.33 1.05 -8.97
CA GLY A 92 -15.18 2.26 -8.18
C GLY A 92 -14.47 2.08 -6.84
N ASP A 93 -14.07 0.85 -6.47
CA ASP A 93 -13.16 0.62 -5.33
C ASP A 93 -11.73 1.01 -5.71
N TYR A 94 -10.91 1.28 -4.71
CA TYR A 94 -9.49 1.60 -4.90
C TYR A 94 -8.61 0.43 -4.52
N VAL A 95 -7.44 0.34 -5.16
CA VAL A 95 -6.36 -0.55 -4.74
C VAL A 95 -5.09 0.27 -4.54
N PHE A 96 -4.63 0.39 -3.30
CA PHE A 96 -3.37 1.01 -2.93
C PHE A 96 -2.27 -0.06 -2.95
N ILE A 97 -1.26 0.13 -3.79
CA ILE A 97 -0.27 -0.88 -4.15
C ILE A 97 1.11 -0.41 -3.71
N GLN A 98 1.68 -1.04 -2.67
CA GLN A 98 3.02 -0.71 -2.17
C GLN A 98 3.86 -1.97 -1.99
N PHE A 99 4.92 -2.11 -2.80
CA PHE A 99 5.92 -3.19 -2.69
C PHE A 99 7.32 -2.62 -2.94
N GLY A 100 8.35 -3.44 -2.67
CA GLY A 100 9.75 -3.12 -2.86
C GLY A 100 10.64 -3.72 -1.78
N HIS A 101 10.36 -3.49 -0.49
CA HIS A 101 11.18 -3.93 0.65
C HIS A 101 11.55 -5.42 0.66
N ASN A 102 10.71 -6.29 0.10
CA ASN A 102 10.97 -7.71 0.03
C ASN A 102 11.31 -8.18 -1.38
N ASP A 103 10.98 -7.39 -2.39
CA ASP A 103 11.32 -7.63 -3.78
C ASP A 103 12.83 -7.55 -4.02
N GLU A 104 13.52 -6.66 -3.32
CA GLU A 104 14.98 -6.49 -3.38
C GLU A 104 15.77 -7.60 -2.67
N LYS A 105 15.13 -8.42 -1.83
CA LYS A 105 15.82 -9.48 -1.08
C LYS A 105 16.25 -10.60 -2.01
N PRO A 106 17.46 -11.17 -1.87
CA PRO A 106 18.00 -12.16 -2.79
C PRO A 106 17.36 -13.54 -2.71
N LYS A 107 16.28 -13.70 -1.93
CA LYS A 107 15.58 -14.99 -1.78
C LYS A 107 14.72 -15.27 -3.01
N PRO A 108 14.85 -16.42 -3.69
CA PRO A 108 14.17 -16.72 -4.95
C PRO A 108 12.64 -16.68 -4.88
N ASP A 109 12.06 -16.93 -3.71
CA ASP A 109 10.61 -16.87 -3.47
C ASP A 109 10.05 -15.44 -3.45
N ARG A 110 10.91 -14.43 -3.26
CA ARG A 110 10.54 -13.02 -3.13
C ARG A 110 11.14 -12.13 -4.20
N HIS A 111 12.38 -12.41 -4.60
CA HIS A 111 13.16 -11.55 -5.46
C HIS A 111 12.47 -11.27 -6.80
N THR A 112 12.51 -10.00 -7.18
CA THR A 112 12.13 -9.49 -8.50
C THR A 112 13.14 -8.42 -8.90
N ASP A 113 13.23 -8.13 -10.19
CA ASP A 113 14.19 -7.18 -10.74
C ASP A 113 13.47 -5.93 -11.26
N PRO A 114 13.86 -4.71 -10.82
CA PRO A 114 13.40 -3.46 -11.41
C PRO A 114 13.73 -3.39 -12.90
N GLY A 115 12.85 -2.80 -13.69
CA GLY A 115 12.95 -2.77 -15.15
C GLY A 115 12.48 -4.05 -15.84
N SER A 116 12.13 -5.11 -15.09
CA SER A 116 11.65 -6.38 -15.64
C SER A 116 10.54 -6.99 -14.79
N THR A 117 10.86 -7.97 -13.93
CA THR A 117 9.86 -8.75 -13.19
C THR A 117 9.12 -7.96 -12.11
N PHE A 118 9.77 -6.98 -11.47
CA PHE A 118 9.10 -6.10 -10.52
C PHE A 118 8.05 -5.23 -11.22
N ASP A 119 8.46 -4.57 -12.29
CA ASP A 119 7.57 -3.71 -13.10
C ASP A 119 6.42 -4.50 -13.71
N ALA A 120 6.69 -5.74 -14.19
CA ALA A 120 5.65 -6.62 -14.70
C ALA A 120 4.58 -6.95 -13.65
N ASN A 121 4.98 -7.20 -12.40
CA ASN A 121 4.05 -7.43 -11.31
C ASN A 121 3.22 -6.18 -10.98
N LEU A 122 3.86 -4.99 -10.97
CA LEU A 122 3.14 -3.72 -10.76
C LEU A 122 2.14 -3.45 -11.87
N ARG A 123 2.52 -3.66 -13.15
CA ARG A 123 1.59 -3.55 -14.29
C ARG A 123 0.41 -4.50 -14.13
N ARG A 124 0.67 -5.74 -13.76
CA ARG A 124 -0.36 -6.73 -13.52
C ARG A 124 -1.38 -6.28 -12.49
N PHE A 125 -0.93 -5.77 -11.34
CA PHE A 125 -1.83 -5.23 -10.31
C PHE A 125 -2.69 -4.09 -10.85
N VAL A 126 -2.10 -3.17 -11.61
CA VAL A 126 -2.81 -2.03 -12.21
C VAL A 126 -3.85 -2.50 -13.23
N GLU A 127 -3.46 -3.34 -14.17
CA GLU A 127 -4.31 -3.79 -15.27
C GLU A 127 -5.48 -4.65 -14.78
N GLU A 128 -5.21 -5.61 -13.90
CA GLU A 128 -6.25 -6.48 -13.33
C GLU A 128 -7.20 -5.70 -12.42
N THR A 129 -6.72 -4.66 -11.70
CA THR A 129 -7.58 -3.72 -10.97
C THR A 129 -8.54 -3.01 -11.92
N ARG A 130 -8.02 -2.46 -13.02
CA ARG A 130 -8.84 -1.76 -14.03
C ARG A 130 -9.83 -2.67 -14.73
N GLN A 131 -9.45 -3.91 -15.01
CA GLN A 131 -10.36 -4.92 -15.60
C GLN A 131 -11.57 -5.19 -14.71
N LYS A 132 -11.43 -5.06 -13.40
CA LYS A 132 -12.52 -5.15 -12.42
C LYS A 132 -13.28 -3.83 -12.24
N GLY A 133 -12.91 -2.76 -12.94
CA GLY A 133 -13.48 -1.43 -12.78
C GLY A 133 -12.99 -0.68 -11.54
N GLY A 134 -11.95 -1.19 -10.87
CA GLY A 134 -11.30 -0.54 -9.74
C GLY A 134 -10.31 0.55 -10.16
N ILE A 135 -9.87 1.33 -9.22
CA ILE A 135 -8.96 2.47 -9.39
C ILE A 135 -7.63 2.14 -8.70
N PRO A 136 -6.57 1.81 -9.45
CA PRO A 136 -5.26 1.55 -8.87
C PRO A 136 -4.55 2.85 -8.49
N VAL A 137 -3.80 2.82 -7.38
CA VAL A 137 -2.88 3.87 -6.94
C VAL A 137 -1.55 3.21 -6.59
N LEU A 138 -0.47 3.63 -7.24
CA LEU A 138 0.86 3.11 -6.98
C LEU A 138 1.60 3.95 -5.94
N PHE A 139 2.31 3.26 -5.07
CA PHE A 139 3.23 3.83 -4.08
C PHE A 139 4.62 3.24 -4.30
N ASN A 140 5.67 4.03 -4.09
CA ASN A 140 6.98 3.45 -3.84
C ASN A 140 7.13 3.07 -2.35
N SER A 141 8.25 2.45 -2.00
CA SER A 141 8.54 2.04 -0.63
C SER A 141 8.71 3.24 0.29
N VAL A 142 8.25 3.12 1.54
CA VAL A 142 8.69 4.04 2.59
C VAL A 142 10.20 3.89 2.82
N VAL A 143 10.88 4.93 3.30
CA VAL A 143 12.30 4.82 3.63
C VAL A 143 12.53 3.85 4.79
N ARG A 144 13.69 3.23 4.81
CA ARG A 144 14.22 2.65 6.04
C ARG A 144 14.83 3.76 6.87
N ARG A 145 14.62 3.74 8.17
CA ARG A 145 15.31 4.65 9.09
C ARG A 145 16.77 4.21 9.23
N CYS A 146 17.51 4.34 8.13
CA CYS A 146 18.92 3.97 8.04
C CYS A 146 19.76 5.24 7.92
N TRP A 147 20.40 5.62 9.02
CA TRP A 147 21.31 6.76 9.06
C TRP A 147 22.72 6.36 8.64
N TYR A 148 23.40 7.24 7.94
CA TYR A 148 24.77 6.99 7.49
C TYR A 148 25.70 6.75 8.68
N ALA A 149 26.50 5.69 8.57
CA ALA A 149 27.64 5.45 9.46
C ALA A 149 28.81 4.90 8.62
N GLU A 150 30.03 5.32 8.92
CA GLU A 150 31.21 4.99 8.11
C GLU A 150 31.48 3.48 7.92
N ASN A 151 30.95 2.67 8.83
CA ASN A 151 31.15 1.21 8.83
C ASN A 151 29.95 0.42 8.31
N LEU A 152 28.91 1.07 7.81
CA LEU A 152 27.74 0.38 7.27
C LEU A 152 28.07 -0.26 5.91
N LYS A 153 28.12 -1.59 5.89
CA LYS A 153 28.08 -2.35 4.64
C LYS A 153 26.64 -2.48 4.19
N ASN A 154 26.37 -2.06 2.98
CA ASN A 154 25.05 -1.87 2.40
C ASN A 154 24.39 -3.17 1.89
N ASP A 155 24.64 -4.32 2.51
CA ASP A 155 24.34 -5.60 1.91
C ASP A 155 23.21 -6.43 2.55
N ASP A 156 22.64 -6.00 3.70
CA ASP A 156 21.52 -6.74 4.30
C ASP A 156 20.68 -5.88 5.26
N ASP A 157 19.40 -5.81 4.97
CA ASP A 157 18.38 -5.11 5.75
C ASP A 157 18.30 -5.55 7.23
N GLU A 158 18.43 -6.86 7.50
CA GLU A 158 18.42 -7.39 8.86
C GLU A 158 19.72 -7.04 9.61
N LYS A 159 20.85 -7.00 8.91
CA LYS A 159 22.12 -6.55 9.50
C LYS A 159 22.11 -5.05 9.75
N LEU A 160 21.55 -4.25 8.83
CA LEU A 160 21.39 -2.81 9.02
C LEU A 160 20.50 -2.51 10.24
N ARG A 161 19.38 -3.24 10.38
CA ARG A 161 18.50 -3.12 11.56
C ARG A 161 19.24 -3.45 12.86
N LYS A 162 19.96 -4.57 12.91
CA LYS A 162 20.74 -4.96 14.08
C LYS A 162 21.86 -3.96 14.40
N THR A 163 22.58 -3.50 13.38
CA THR A 163 23.69 -2.56 13.55
C THR A 163 23.22 -1.20 14.07
N VAL A 164 22.05 -0.75 13.64
CA VAL A 164 21.44 0.52 14.09
C VAL A 164 20.88 0.40 15.50
N PHE A 165 20.33 -0.75 15.89
CA PHE A 165 19.74 -0.94 17.22
C PHE A 165 20.76 -1.39 18.29
N ASP A 166 21.78 -2.11 17.90
CA ASP A 166 22.80 -2.65 18.83
C ASP A 166 23.96 -1.66 19.11
N GLY A 167 24.00 -0.50 18.46
CA GLY A 167 25.11 0.41 18.54
C GLY A 167 24.70 1.86 18.74
N GLU A 168 24.47 2.27 19.98
CA GLU A 168 24.21 3.68 20.34
C GLU A 168 25.30 4.66 19.85
N GLU A 169 26.49 4.17 19.52
CA GLU A 169 27.67 5.00 19.29
C GLU A 169 28.04 5.23 17.84
N LYS A 170 27.35 4.60 16.88
CA LYS A 170 27.84 4.54 15.48
C LYS A 170 27.10 5.42 14.50
N ILE A 171 25.99 6.01 14.89
CA ILE A 171 25.26 6.95 14.06
C ILE A 171 25.76 8.34 14.41
N ASN A 172 26.67 8.85 13.60
CA ASN A 172 27.23 10.20 13.75
C ASN A 172 26.84 11.15 12.62
N SER A 173 25.79 10.83 11.90
CA SER A 173 25.33 11.58 10.72
C SER A 173 23.83 11.79 10.78
N ASP A 174 23.37 12.93 10.32
CA ASP A 174 21.97 13.28 10.06
C ASP A 174 21.52 12.94 8.62
N THR A 175 22.34 12.18 7.90
CA THR A 175 22.06 11.76 6.52
C THR A 175 21.36 10.41 6.47
N LEU A 176 20.12 10.38 5.99
CA LEU A 176 19.39 9.15 5.66
C LEU A 176 19.95 8.53 4.39
N ILE A 177 20.15 7.21 4.41
CA ILE A 177 20.63 6.44 3.26
C ILE A 177 19.43 5.87 2.52
N ASP A 178 19.37 6.04 1.20
CA ASP A 178 18.47 5.27 0.34
C ASP A 178 19.01 3.83 0.22
N THR A 179 18.22 2.87 0.66
CA THR A 179 18.57 1.44 0.60
C THR A 179 17.77 0.67 -0.44
N HIS A 180 16.85 1.33 -1.16
CA HIS A 180 15.96 0.67 -2.11
C HIS A 180 16.39 0.81 -3.57
N GLY A 181 17.22 1.79 -3.90
CA GLY A 181 17.75 1.99 -5.25
C GLY A 181 16.66 2.04 -6.33
N ALA A 182 16.81 1.21 -7.36
CA ALA A 182 15.88 1.18 -8.49
C ALA A 182 14.44 0.77 -8.15
N TYR A 183 14.21 0.11 -7.01
CA TYR A 183 12.86 -0.25 -6.55
C TYR A 183 12.02 0.96 -6.13
N VAL A 184 12.65 2.10 -5.83
CA VAL A 184 11.93 3.37 -5.59
C VAL A 184 11.46 4.01 -6.89
N VAL A 185 12.25 3.83 -7.96
CA VAL A 185 12.01 4.46 -9.27
C VAL A 185 10.96 3.70 -10.07
N ALA A 186 11.00 2.37 -10.06
CA ALA A 186 10.13 1.52 -10.87
C ALA A 186 8.63 1.79 -10.70
N PRO A 187 8.05 1.95 -9.47
CA PRO A 187 6.63 2.25 -9.33
C PRO A 187 6.22 3.58 -9.95
N ARG A 188 7.10 4.59 -9.91
CA ARG A 188 6.88 5.89 -10.55
C ARG A 188 6.85 5.75 -12.07
N CYS A 189 7.80 5.02 -12.65
CA CYS A 189 7.86 4.78 -14.08
C CYS A 189 6.62 4.05 -14.59
N VAL A 190 6.21 2.98 -13.90
CA VAL A 190 4.99 2.23 -14.23
C VAL A 190 3.73 3.12 -14.08
N ALA A 191 3.68 3.96 -13.05
CA ALA A 191 2.56 4.88 -12.87
C ALA A 191 2.45 5.89 -14.02
N GLN A 192 3.58 6.44 -14.46
CA GLN A 192 3.63 7.36 -15.62
C GLN A 192 3.23 6.64 -16.92
N GLU A 193 3.80 5.47 -17.18
CA GLU A 193 3.51 4.67 -18.37
C GLU A 193 2.02 4.33 -18.48
N LEU A 194 1.41 3.89 -17.38
CA LEU A 194 0.02 3.47 -17.37
C LEU A 194 -0.97 4.59 -16.99
N ASN A 195 -0.48 5.81 -16.79
CA ASN A 195 -1.31 6.96 -16.37
C ASN A 195 -2.19 6.62 -15.15
N VAL A 196 -1.55 6.20 -14.06
CA VAL A 196 -2.20 5.95 -12.76
C VAL A 196 -1.70 6.94 -11.70
N PRO A 197 -2.53 7.27 -10.69
CA PRO A 197 -2.08 8.06 -9.56
C PRO A 197 -0.87 7.42 -8.87
N PHE A 198 0.09 8.26 -8.49
CA PHE A 198 1.31 7.85 -7.80
C PHE A 198 1.51 8.65 -6.51
N VAL A 199 1.85 7.97 -5.44
CA VAL A 199 2.22 8.57 -4.15
C VAL A 199 3.70 8.28 -3.88
N ASP A 200 4.49 9.32 -3.75
CA ASP A 200 5.92 9.23 -3.43
C ASP A 200 6.12 9.03 -1.91
N ALA A 201 5.83 7.81 -1.45
CA ALA A 201 5.96 7.47 -0.04
C ALA A 201 7.42 7.55 0.44
N THR A 202 8.38 7.26 -0.45
CA THR A 202 9.82 7.44 -0.15
C THR A 202 10.11 8.88 0.21
N LYS A 203 9.71 9.84 -0.65
CA LYS A 203 9.95 11.26 -0.39
C LYS A 203 9.26 11.74 0.88
N ILE A 204 7.99 11.39 1.06
CA ILE A 204 7.20 11.80 2.22
C ILE A 204 7.83 11.30 3.52
N THR A 205 8.20 10.03 3.58
CA THR A 205 8.78 9.45 4.79
C THR A 205 10.23 9.88 4.99
N HIS A 206 11.00 10.11 3.93
CA HIS A 206 12.33 10.70 4.00
C HIS A 206 12.27 12.09 4.65
N ASP A 207 11.37 12.94 4.21
CA ASP A 207 11.22 14.30 4.75
C ASP A 207 10.81 14.27 6.24
N ILE A 208 9.90 13.35 6.61
CA ILE A 208 9.49 13.16 8.02
C ILE A 208 10.67 12.70 8.86
N GLU A 209 11.34 11.63 8.48
CA GLU A 209 12.47 11.06 9.24
C GLU A 209 13.61 12.09 9.38
N THR A 210 13.93 12.80 8.31
CA THR A 210 14.95 13.86 8.33
C THR A 210 14.56 15.00 9.28
N SER A 211 13.29 15.38 9.31
CA SER A 211 12.81 16.44 10.21
C SER A 211 12.83 16.03 11.68
N LEU A 212 12.60 14.76 11.98
CA LEU A 212 12.66 14.20 13.33
C LEU A 212 14.11 13.97 13.79
N GLY A 213 15.02 13.72 12.87
CA GLY A 213 16.42 13.40 13.13
C GLY A 213 16.62 12.05 13.84
N ILE A 214 17.87 11.80 14.24
CA ILE A 214 18.27 10.50 14.84
C ILE A 214 17.52 10.20 16.15
N LYS A 215 17.15 11.23 16.89
CA LYS A 215 16.52 11.12 18.22
C LYS A 215 14.99 11.11 18.19
N GLY A 216 14.37 11.36 17.04
CA GLY A 216 12.92 11.45 16.85
C GLY A 216 12.16 10.15 16.78
#